data_f295c3d38239b29dbb355b568d942d61
#
_entry.id   f295c3d38239b29dbb355b568d942d61
#
_cell.length_a   1.000
_cell.length_b   1.000
_cell.length_c   1.000
_cell.angle_alpha   90.00
_cell.angle_beta   90.00
_cell.angle_gamma   90.00
#
_symmetry.space_group_name_H-M   'P 1'
#
loop_
_entity.id
_entity.type
_entity.pdbx_description
1 polymer ?
#
loop_
_entity_poly.entity_id
_entity_poly.type
_entity_poly.pdbx_seq_one_letter_code
_entity_poly.pdbx_strand_id
1 'polypeptide(L)'
;LKWLFFKFRSKAICKIPDKGFYKREMSLIIADFQILFYQTKYAELEVEIDTLEKELANKDAAEMARQMADTSMKYLKNQLFHTYGNNHDKPIFTLPDLKNNWREVQKEYPIILSTTFSSLSSLQRDAVYDYIIMDEASQVSVETGALALSCAKNAIIVGDTMQLPNVVTEENKEKLNFIANACLIKPEYDCANMSFLQSICKVIPNIPQTLLREHYRCHPRIINFCNQKFYGGDLVIMTRDKGEEDVICAIRTAKGNHSRSHMNQREIDVIKEEVLPSLSYETDEIGVIAPYNKQVDAVKSALGEDIDVATVHKFQGREKDAIIMTTVDDVITSFSDDPNLLNVAVSRAKSQFYLVVSGNEQPKDCNISDLIAYIEYNNGTVSTSKIHSIFDYLYEQYTDARIAYLKKHKKISEYDSENLTFALLEDILKENINMRHLNIICHLPLYMLIQDYSLLNEEESKYAANINTHIDFLIYNRVSKQPVLAIETDGYTFHKSGTSQSERDIKKDRILELYGIPLVRLSTIGSNEKKIMEDKLNEILHLQTQ
;
A
#
# COMPACT_ATOMS: atom_id res chain seq x y z
N LEU A 1 -38.74 27.47 10.57
CA LEU A 1 -38.40 28.74 9.89
C LEU A 1 -37.35 28.51 8.80
N LYS A 2 -36.17 27.87 9.09
CA LYS A 2 -35.13 27.58 8.08
C LYS A 2 -35.65 26.73 6.92
N TRP A 3 -36.50 25.73 7.20
CA TRP A 3 -37.15 24.87 6.20
C TRP A 3 -38.14 25.59 5.30
N LEU A 4 -38.95 26.49 5.87
CA LEU A 4 -39.87 27.35 5.11
C LEU A 4 -39.11 28.33 4.20
N PHE A 5 -38.01 28.90 4.71
CA PHE A 5 -37.13 29.77 3.92
C PHE A 5 -36.44 29.04 2.76
N PHE A 6 -35.99 27.81 3.01
CA PHE A 6 -35.44 26.94 1.97
C PHE A 6 -36.49 26.65 0.88
N LYS A 7 -37.71 26.27 1.25
CA LYS A 7 -38.82 26.06 0.30
C LYS A 7 -39.11 27.30 -0.56
N PHE A 8 -39.13 28.47 0.05
CA PHE A 8 -39.40 29.71 -0.68
C PHE A 8 -38.27 30.06 -1.65
N ARG A 9 -37.04 29.92 -1.20
CA ARG A 9 -35.84 30.22 -1.98
C ARG A 9 -35.63 29.23 -3.12
N SER A 10 -35.79 27.95 -2.87
CA SER A 10 -35.65 26.91 -3.89
C SER A 10 -36.78 27.01 -4.95
N LYS A 11 -38.01 27.36 -4.55
CA LYS A 11 -39.09 27.60 -5.51
C LYS A 11 -38.81 28.81 -6.40
N ALA A 12 -38.24 29.87 -5.85
CA ALA A 12 -37.94 31.10 -6.59
C ALA A 12 -36.73 30.92 -7.53
N ILE A 13 -35.67 30.23 -7.08
CA ILE A 13 -34.44 30.04 -7.83
C ILE A 13 -34.53 28.86 -8.81
N CYS A 14 -35.04 27.71 -8.34
CA CYS A 14 -35.05 26.46 -9.14
C CYS A 14 -36.36 26.26 -9.90
N LYS A 15 -37.32 27.18 -9.79
CA LYS A 15 -38.63 27.13 -10.49
C LYS A 15 -39.38 25.78 -10.32
N ILE A 16 -39.27 25.14 -9.15
CA ILE A 16 -39.87 23.84 -8.87
C ILE A 16 -41.39 23.97 -8.80
N PRO A 17 -42.15 23.45 -9.77
CA PRO A 17 -43.58 23.66 -9.86
C PRO A 17 -44.38 22.75 -8.93
N ASP A 18 -43.84 21.60 -8.54
CA ASP A 18 -44.58 20.55 -7.84
C ASP A 18 -44.58 20.74 -6.33
N LYS A 19 -45.76 20.85 -5.73
CA LYS A 19 -45.95 20.85 -4.28
C LYS A 19 -45.61 19.49 -3.64
N GLY A 20 -45.68 18.41 -4.39
CA GLY A 20 -45.32 17.04 -3.96
C GLY A 20 -43.83 16.85 -3.73
N PHE A 21 -42.99 17.61 -4.43
CA PHE A 21 -41.52 17.51 -4.33
C PHE A 21 -41.03 17.58 -2.87
N TYR A 22 -41.52 18.51 -2.09
CA TYR A 22 -41.11 18.70 -0.69
C TYR A 22 -41.71 17.68 0.29
N LYS A 23 -42.56 16.75 -0.19
CA LYS A 23 -43.11 15.64 0.62
C LYS A 23 -42.35 14.33 0.38
N ARG A 24 -41.45 14.31 -0.61
CA ARG A 24 -40.62 13.15 -0.91
C ARG A 24 -39.58 12.95 0.18
N GLU A 25 -39.06 11.75 0.26
CA GLU A 25 -37.96 11.42 1.15
C GLU A 25 -36.69 12.21 0.77
N MET A 26 -35.95 12.69 1.78
CA MET A 26 -34.82 13.59 1.57
C MET A 26 -33.74 12.95 0.70
N SER A 27 -33.49 11.66 0.86
CA SER A 27 -32.54 10.86 0.05
C SER A 27 -32.87 10.93 -1.45
N LEU A 28 -34.15 10.79 -1.82
CA LEU A 28 -34.60 10.89 -3.22
C LEU A 28 -34.48 12.31 -3.76
N ILE A 29 -34.72 13.32 -2.93
CA ILE A 29 -34.58 14.73 -3.34
C ILE A 29 -33.07 15.03 -3.61
N ILE A 30 -32.18 14.52 -2.77
CA ILE A 30 -30.73 14.68 -2.95
C ILE A 30 -30.30 14.00 -4.25
N ALA A 31 -30.73 12.77 -4.50
CA ALA A 31 -30.41 12.04 -5.72
C ALA A 31 -30.88 12.78 -6.99
N ASP A 32 -32.13 13.29 -6.97
CA ASP A 32 -32.66 14.07 -8.10
C ASP A 32 -31.84 15.36 -8.34
N PHE A 33 -31.40 16.04 -7.28
CA PHE A 33 -30.56 17.22 -7.42
C PHE A 33 -29.13 16.86 -7.92
N GLN A 34 -28.59 15.75 -7.50
CA GLN A 34 -27.31 15.27 -8.03
C GLN A 34 -27.41 14.99 -9.54
N ILE A 35 -28.45 14.26 -9.97
CA ILE A 35 -28.68 13.97 -11.39
C ILE A 35 -28.83 15.29 -12.17
N LEU A 36 -29.66 16.21 -11.68
CA LEU A 36 -29.87 17.50 -12.36
C LEU A 36 -28.60 18.34 -12.42
N PHE A 37 -27.81 18.34 -11.36
CA PHE A 37 -26.52 19.03 -11.30
C PHE A 37 -25.59 18.51 -12.39
N TYR A 38 -25.42 17.18 -12.46
CA TYR A 38 -24.52 16.58 -13.45
C TYR A 38 -25.02 16.77 -14.88
N GLN A 39 -26.32 16.64 -15.12
CA GLN A 39 -26.90 16.92 -16.43
C GLN A 39 -26.66 18.36 -16.88
N THR A 40 -26.88 19.32 -15.96
CA THR A 40 -26.68 20.75 -16.25
C THR A 40 -25.19 21.03 -16.49
N LYS A 41 -24.32 20.48 -15.62
CA LYS A 41 -22.87 20.67 -15.74
C LYS A 41 -22.30 20.04 -17.02
N TYR A 42 -22.82 18.88 -17.38
CA TYR A 42 -22.47 18.24 -18.66
C TYR A 42 -22.81 19.13 -19.86
N ALA A 43 -24.03 19.65 -19.89
CA ALA A 43 -24.46 20.55 -20.97
C ALA A 43 -23.65 21.86 -21.02
N GLU A 44 -23.30 22.44 -19.85
CA GLU A 44 -22.42 23.61 -19.78
C GLU A 44 -21.03 23.30 -20.38
N LEU A 45 -20.44 22.16 -20.00
CA LEU A 45 -19.13 21.75 -20.49
C LEU A 45 -19.13 21.45 -21.99
N GLU A 46 -20.19 20.84 -22.53
CA GLU A 46 -20.33 20.63 -23.98
C GLU A 46 -20.31 21.95 -24.75
N VAL A 47 -21.02 22.96 -24.25
CA VAL A 47 -21.04 24.30 -24.87
C VAL A 47 -19.66 24.98 -24.78
N GLU A 48 -18.98 24.81 -23.65
CA GLU A 48 -17.62 25.35 -23.48
C GLU A 48 -16.62 24.69 -24.42
N ILE A 49 -16.66 23.35 -24.53
CA ILE A 49 -15.83 22.57 -25.46
C ILE A 49 -16.05 23.04 -26.90
N ASP A 50 -17.32 23.11 -27.36
CA ASP A 50 -17.64 23.55 -28.72
C ASP A 50 -17.13 24.99 -29.00
N THR A 51 -17.21 25.85 -27.99
CA THR A 51 -16.68 27.22 -28.09
C THR A 51 -15.17 27.24 -28.25
N LEU A 52 -14.45 26.49 -27.40
CA LEU A 52 -12.99 26.38 -27.44
C LEU A 52 -12.50 25.72 -28.73
N GLU A 53 -13.18 24.67 -29.21
CA GLU A 53 -12.85 24.00 -30.47
C GLU A 53 -13.00 24.97 -31.68
N LYS A 54 -14.07 25.79 -31.67
CA LYS A 54 -14.23 26.84 -32.70
C LYS A 54 -13.14 27.91 -32.64
N GLU A 55 -12.73 28.32 -31.45
CA GLU A 55 -11.62 29.26 -31.29
C GLU A 55 -10.29 28.69 -31.79
N LEU A 56 -10.00 27.43 -31.44
CA LEU A 56 -8.79 26.73 -31.89
C LEU A 56 -8.78 26.55 -33.42
N ALA A 57 -9.93 26.16 -33.99
CA ALA A 57 -10.07 26.02 -35.43
C ALA A 57 -9.88 27.37 -36.17
N ASN A 58 -10.45 28.45 -35.63
CA ASN A 58 -10.29 29.79 -36.20
C ASN A 58 -8.85 30.31 -36.16
N LYS A 59 -8.05 29.86 -35.19
CA LYS A 59 -6.62 30.22 -35.05
C LYS A 59 -5.68 29.27 -35.79
N ASP A 60 -6.22 28.24 -36.43
CA ASP A 60 -5.42 27.20 -37.11
C ASP A 60 -4.33 26.59 -36.22
N ALA A 61 -4.67 26.40 -34.93
CA ALA A 61 -3.72 26.02 -33.89
C ALA A 61 -2.96 24.72 -34.21
N ALA A 62 -3.63 23.76 -34.86
CA ALA A 62 -3.02 22.49 -35.26
C ALA A 62 -1.96 22.71 -36.37
N GLU A 63 -2.24 23.60 -37.34
CA GLU A 63 -1.28 23.95 -38.37
C GLU A 63 -0.10 24.75 -37.83
N MET A 64 -0.35 25.68 -36.90
CA MET A 64 0.73 26.42 -36.22
C MET A 64 1.65 25.51 -35.43
N ALA A 65 1.09 24.53 -34.70
CA ALA A 65 1.87 23.55 -33.94
C ALA A 65 2.73 22.68 -34.88
N ARG A 66 2.18 22.24 -36.03
CA ARG A 66 2.91 21.49 -37.04
C ARG A 66 4.04 22.31 -37.66
N GLN A 67 3.77 23.56 -38.02
CA GLN A 67 4.78 24.48 -38.59
C GLN A 67 5.90 24.77 -37.58
N MET A 68 5.57 24.91 -36.29
CA MET A 68 6.54 25.06 -35.21
C MET A 68 7.43 23.83 -35.08
N ALA A 69 6.86 22.63 -35.09
CA ALA A 69 7.60 21.36 -35.02
C ALA A 69 8.53 21.19 -36.22
N ASP A 70 8.03 21.45 -37.45
CA ASP A 70 8.80 21.37 -38.69
C ASP A 70 9.95 22.37 -38.71
N THR A 71 9.69 23.60 -38.27
CA THR A 71 10.70 24.67 -38.24
C THR A 71 11.77 24.37 -37.20
N SER A 72 11.38 23.89 -36.00
CA SER A 72 12.30 23.45 -34.94
C SER A 72 13.18 22.28 -35.40
N MET A 73 12.59 21.32 -36.12
CA MET A 73 13.34 20.20 -36.69
C MET A 73 14.33 20.62 -37.76
N LYS A 74 13.92 21.55 -38.66
CA LYS A 74 14.83 22.12 -39.66
C LYS A 74 15.99 22.87 -39.01
N TYR A 75 15.69 23.65 -37.97
CA TYR A 75 16.72 24.36 -37.21
C TYR A 75 17.71 23.39 -36.57
N LEU A 76 17.20 22.36 -35.86
CA LEU A 76 18.04 21.35 -35.24
C LEU A 76 18.94 20.63 -36.26
N LYS A 77 18.37 20.19 -37.41
CA LYS A 77 19.14 19.54 -38.47
C LYS A 77 20.23 20.45 -39.03
N ASN A 78 19.94 21.74 -39.18
CA ASN A 78 20.91 22.72 -39.65
C ASN A 78 22.05 22.89 -38.62
N GLN A 79 21.75 22.98 -37.32
CA GLN A 79 22.76 23.07 -36.26
C GLN A 79 23.64 21.82 -36.25
N LEU A 80 23.03 20.64 -36.30
CA LEU A 80 23.77 19.36 -36.34
C LEU A 80 24.67 19.27 -37.58
N PHE A 81 24.18 19.71 -38.74
CA PHE A 81 24.97 19.75 -39.97
C PHE A 81 26.18 20.71 -39.87
N HIS A 82 25.98 21.90 -39.30
CA HIS A 82 27.08 22.84 -39.08
C HIS A 82 28.12 22.31 -38.10
N THR A 83 27.71 21.58 -37.10
CA THR A 83 28.61 21.03 -36.06
C THR A 83 29.34 19.78 -36.56
N TYR A 84 28.65 18.88 -37.25
CA TYR A 84 29.16 17.53 -37.56
C TYR A 84 29.21 17.20 -39.06
N GLY A 85 28.69 18.07 -39.96
CA GLY A 85 28.52 17.74 -41.37
C GLY A 85 29.81 17.46 -42.13
N ASN A 86 30.94 17.97 -41.67
CA ASN A 86 32.26 17.77 -42.30
C ASN A 86 33.21 16.93 -41.41
N ASN A 87 32.78 16.46 -40.27
CA ASN A 87 33.62 15.69 -39.36
C ASN A 87 32.87 14.42 -38.92
N HIS A 88 33.35 13.26 -39.36
CA HIS A 88 32.75 11.96 -39.07
C HIS A 88 33.38 11.27 -37.86
N ASP A 89 34.51 11.77 -37.38
CA ASP A 89 35.21 11.17 -36.24
C ASP A 89 34.77 11.85 -34.91
N LYS A 90 34.00 11.13 -34.12
CA LYS A 90 33.65 11.58 -32.78
C LYS A 90 34.83 11.38 -31.83
N PRO A 91 35.20 12.43 -31.06
CA PRO A 91 36.26 12.28 -30.09
C PRO A 91 35.88 11.25 -29.00
N ILE A 92 36.82 10.39 -28.64
CA ILE A 92 36.68 9.44 -27.53
C ILE A 92 37.29 10.09 -26.31
N PHE A 93 36.51 10.26 -25.26
CA PHE A 93 36.98 10.82 -23.99
C PHE A 93 37.18 9.73 -22.95
N THR A 94 38.24 9.93 -22.14
CA THR A 94 38.58 9.10 -20.98
C THR A 94 38.14 9.77 -19.67
N LEU A 95 38.10 9.05 -18.57
CA LEU A 95 37.80 9.63 -17.26
C LEU A 95 38.68 10.82 -16.88
N PRO A 96 40.01 10.86 -17.15
CA PRO A 96 40.82 12.04 -16.97
C PRO A 96 40.36 13.26 -17.79
N ASP A 97 39.81 13.06 -19.00
CA ASP A 97 39.36 14.16 -19.85
C ASP A 97 38.19 14.92 -19.24
N LEU A 98 37.33 14.21 -18.49
CA LEU A 98 36.21 14.86 -17.78
C LEU A 98 36.69 15.97 -16.82
N LYS A 99 37.90 15.84 -16.28
CA LYS A 99 38.51 16.81 -15.38
C LYS A 99 39.45 17.78 -16.08
N ASN A 100 40.25 17.29 -17.01
CA ASN A 100 41.34 18.09 -17.64
C ASN A 100 40.88 18.81 -18.91
N ASN A 101 39.96 18.18 -19.69
CA ASN A 101 39.48 18.66 -20.98
C ASN A 101 37.96 18.88 -20.99
N TRP A 102 37.37 19.18 -19.83
CA TRP A 102 35.92 19.25 -19.62
C TRP A 102 35.19 20.17 -20.64
N ARG A 103 35.86 21.23 -21.12
CA ARG A 103 35.25 22.13 -22.13
C ARG A 103 35.02 21.44 -23.46
N GLU A 104 35.94 20.60 -23.91
CA GLU A 104 35.78 19.85 -25.16
C GLU A 104 34.75 18.71 -24.97
N VAL A 105 34.77 18.07 -23.77
CA VAL A 105 33.73 17.09 -23.40
C VAL A 105 32.35 17.75 -23.44
N GLN A 106 32.20 18.95 -22.85
CA GLN A 106 30.91 19.64 -22.79
C GLN A 106 30.42 20.15 -24.14
N LYS A 107 31.32 20.47 -25.08
CA LYS A 107 30.95 20.80 -26.45
C LYS A 107 30.34 19.61 -27.19
N GLU A 108 30.92 18.39 -27.00
CA GLU A 108 30.44 17.18 -27.64
C GLU A 108 29.23 16.60 -26.92
N TYR A 109 29.24 16.64 -25.58
CA TYR A 109 28.18 16.13 -24.69
C TYR A 109 27.62 17.30 -23.86
N PRO A 110 26.73 18.11 -24.42
CA PRO A 110 26.21 19.29 -23.72
C PRO A 110 25.25 18.94 -22.57
N ILE A 111 24.76 17.71 -22.49
CA ILE A 111 23.88 17.21 -21.44
C ILE A 111 24.66 16.22 -20.57
N ILE A 112 24.81 16.55 -19.30
CA ILE A 112 25.48 15.71 -18.31
C ILE A 112 24.42 15.22 -17.31
N LEU A 113 24.30 13.91 -17.17
CA LEU A 113 23.41 13.29 -16.19
C LEU A 113 24.22 13.00 -14.90
N SER A 114 23.68 13.39 -13.76
CA SER A 114 24.32 13.22 -12.45
C SER A 114 23.29 13.17 -11.35
N THR A 115 23.67 12.62 -10.19
CA THR A 115 22.90 12.86 -8.96
C THR A 115 23.19 14.27 -8.43
N THR A 116 22.30 14.84 -7.64
CA THR A 116 22.50 16.14 -7.00
C THR A 116 23.81 16.21 -6.20
N PHE A 117 24.15 15.12 -5.51
CA PHE A 117 25.37 15.01 -4.73
C PHE A 117 26.65 14.99 -5.61
N SER A 118 26.59 14.35 -6.77
CA SER A 118 27.75 14.19 -7.66
C SER A 118 27.89 15.31 -8.70
N SER A 119 26.91 16.20 -8.81
CA SER A 119 26.86 17.25 -9.84
C SER A 119 28.12 18.11 -9.88
N LEU A 120 28.62 18.56 -8.72
CA LEU A 120 29.84 19.36 -8.59
C LEU A 120 31.13 18.61 -8.98
N SER A 121 31.15 17.30 -8.83
CA SER A 121 32.33 16.45 -9.08
C SER A 121 32.30 15.72 -10.42
N SER A 122 31.24 15.83 -11.20
CA SER A 122 31.06 15.14 -12.48
C SER A 122 32.03 15.63 -13.55
N LEU A 123 32.35 16.91 -13.52
CA LEU A 123 33.41 17.51 -14.36
C LEU A 123 34.48 18.14 -13.47
N GLN A 124 35.31 19.01 -14.07
CA GLN A 124 36.26 19.83 -13.31
C GLN A 124 35.51 20.73 -12.32
N ARG A 125 36.09 20.97 -11.15
CA ARG A 125 35.46 21.72 -10.06
C ARG A 125 35.03 23.15 -10.42
N ASP A 126 35.70 23.75 -11.39
CA ASP A 126 35.42 25.11 -11.90
C ASP A 126 34.44 25.11 -13.10
N ALA A 127 33.94 23.94 -13.49
CA ALA A 127 32.94 23.83 -14.57
C ALA A 127 31.61 24.43 -14.11
N VAL A 128 31.13 25.41 -14.86
CA VAL A 128 29.83 26.04 -14.61
C VAL A 128 28.92 25.76 -15.79
N TYR A 129 27.82 25.08 -15.50
CA TYR A 129 26.79 24.78 -16.50
C TYR A 129 25.94 26.02 -16.78
N ASP A 130 25.37 26.11 -17.99
CA ASP A 130 24.42 27.17 -18.28
C ASP A 130 23.10 26.96 -17.55
N TYR A 131 22.64 25.69 -17.45
CA TYR A 131 21.44 25.29 -16.76
C TYR A 131 21.67 24.05 -15.92
N ILE A 132 21.05 23.99 -14.76
CA ILE A 132 20.78 22.75 -14.03
C ILE A 132 19.26 22.49 -14.06
N ILE A 133 18.89 21.26 -14.42
CA ILE A 133 17.52 20.78 -14.36
C ILE A 133 17.49 19.73 -13.25
N MET A 134 16.79 20.03 -12.16
CA MET A 134 16.67 19.14 -11.01
C MET A 134 15.27 18.58 -10.98
N ASP A 135 15.18 17.27 -11.22
CA ASP A 135 13.90 16.54 -11.14
C ASP A 135 13.70 15.94 -9.75
N GLU A 136 12.45 15.67 -9.37
CA GLU A 136 12.06 15.15 -8.05
C GLU A 136 12.62 15.98 -6.89
N ALA A 137 12.65 17.30 -7.02
CA ALA A 137 13.26 18.21 -6.05
C ALA A 137 12.59 18.21 -4.66
N SER A 138 11.39 17.65 -4.54
CA SER A 138 10.73 17.35 -3.25
C SER A 138 11.50 16.32 -2.42
N GLN A 139 12.24 15.42 -3.05
CA GLN A 139 13.06 14.38 -2.40
C GLN A 139 14.51 14.82 -2.13
N VAL A 140 14.89 15.99 -2.61
CA VAL A 140 16.25 16.51 -2.46
C VAL A 140 16.35 17.26 -1.14
N SER A 141 17.41 16.99 -0.37
CA SER A 141 17.70 17.75 0.85
C SER A 141 18.20 19.14 0.52
N VAL A 142 17.99 20.11 1.42
CA VAL A 142 18.34 21.52 1.20
C VAL A 142 19.83 21.68 0.90
N GLU A 143 20.69 20.98 1.64
CA GLU A 143 22.15 21.05 1.49
C GLU A 143 22.64 20.47 0.16
N THR A 144 22.08 19.35 -0.30
CA THR A 144 22.49 18.75 -1.58
C THR A 144 21.93 19.53 -2.78
N GLY A 145 20.74 20.10 -2.64
CA GLY A 145 20.17 21.01 -3.61
C GLY A 145 21.00 22.29 -3.76
N ALA A 146 21.42 22.89 -2.65
CA ALA A 146 22.30 24.06 -2.65
C ALA A 146 23.67 23.76 -3.31
N LEU A 147 24.24 22.55 -3.04
CA LEU A 147 25.47 22.11 -3.68
C LEU A 147 25.29 22.02 -5.21
N ALA A 148 24.19 21.43 -5.66
CA ALA A 148 23.90 21.30 -7.09
C ALA A 148 23.69 22.67 -7.76
N LEU A 149 23.00 23.63 -7.09
CA LEU A 149 22.82 24.99 -7.60
C LEU A 149 24.15 25.71 -7.82
N SER A 150 25.16 25.43 -7.02
CA SER A 150 26.48 26.08 -7.13
C SER A 150 27.20 25.77 -8.44
N CYS A 151 26.72 24.77 -9.22
CA CYS A 151 27.33 24.33 -10.46
C CYS A 151 26.77 25.04 -11.71
N ALA A 152 25.74 25.88 -11.60
CA ALA A 152 25.06 26.42 -12.76
C ALA A 152 24.68 27.90 -12.63
N LYS A 153 24.51 28.58 -13.79
CA LYS A 153 24.06 29.98 -13.85
C LYS A 153 22.55 30.11 -13.69
N ASN A 154 21.81 29.14 -14.22
CA ASN A 154 20.35 29.11 -14.20
C ASN A 154 19.88 27.77 -13.68
N ALA A 155 18.71 27.72 -13.05
CA ALA A 155 18.13 26.50 -12.52
C ALA A 155 16.66 26.34 -12.94
N ILE A 156 16.29 25.11 -13.28
CA ILE A 156 14.92 24.65 -13.48
C ILE A 156 14.69 23.58 -12.42
N ILE A 157 13.80 23.86 -11.47
CA ILE A 157 13.51 22.96 -10.34
C ILE A 157 12.17 22.34 -10.61
N VAL A 158 12.16 21.02 -10.81
CA VAL A 158 10.96 20.22 -11.07
C VAL A 158 10.67 19.37 -9.83
N GLY A 159 9.43 19.35 -9.38
CA GLY A 159 9.00 18.55 -8.23
C GLY A 159 7.58 18.87 -7.82
N ASP A 160 7.11 18.15 -6.82
CA ASP A 160 5.74 18.25 -6.34
C ASP A 160 5.72 18.29 -4.81
N THR A 161 5.25 19.38 -4.23
CA THR A 161 5.16 19.56 -2.78
C THR A 161 4.07 18.70 -2.12
N MET A 162 3.16 18.13 -2.93
CA MET A 162 2.11 17.21 -2.51
C MET A 162 2.55 15.74 -2.59
N GLN A 163 3.79 15.47 -3.03
CA GLN A 163 4.43 14.17 -2.97
C GLN A 163 5.39 14.09 -1.77
N LEU A 164 5.94 12.89 -1.54
CA LEU A 164 6.79 12.64 -0.38
C LEU A 164 8.02 13.55 -0.38
N PRO A 165 8.31 14.23 0.74
CA PRO A 165 9.55 14.99 0.91
C PRO A 165 10.74 14.03 1.16
N ASN A 166 11.95 14.61 1.15
CA ASN A 166 13.14 13.89 1.60
C ASN A 166 12.98 13.42 3.05
N VAL A 167 13.42 12.19 3.33
CA VAL A 167 13.32 11.59 4.66
C VAL A 167 14.56 11.92 5.49
N VAL A 168 14.35 12.57 6.61
CA VAL A 168 15.38 12.84 7.62
C VAL A 168 15.07 12.00 8.86
N THR A 169 16.01 11.14 9.28
CA THR A 169 15.85 10.36 10.52
C THR A 169 15.83 11.25 11.75
N GLU A 170 15.16 10.84 12.82
CA GLU A 170 15.08 11.65 14.05
C GLU A 170 16.47 12.00 14.63
N GLU A 171 17.40 11.04 14.59
CA GLU A 171 18.80 11.29 15.00
C GLU A 171 19.47 12.41 14.16
N ASN A 172 19.23 12.41 12.86
CA ASN A 172 19.77 13.45 11.98
C ASN A 172 19.05 14.79 12.14
N LYS A 173 17.74 14.79 12.41
CA LYS A 173 16.99 16.02 12.72
C LYS A 173 17.55 16.74 13.93
N GLU A 174 17.85 16.01 15.01
CA GLU A 174 18.46 16.58 16.21
C GLU A 174 19.82 17.22 15.88
N LYS A 175 20.68 16.52 15.12
CA LYS A 175 21.99 17.05 14.68
C LYS A 175 21.86 18.28 13.79
N LEU A 176 20.95 18.25 12.81
CA LEU A 176 20.71 19.36 11.91
C LEU A 176 20.15 20.59 12.65
N ASN A 177 19.23 20.40 13.58
CA ASN A 177 18.70 21.48 14.42
C ASN A 177 19.79 22.09 15.32
N PHE A 178 20.68 21.27 15.87
CA PHE A 178 21.82 21.76 16.64
C PHE A 178 22.75 22.63 15.78
N ILE A 179 23.10 22.14 14.58
CA ILE A 179 23.95 22.91 13.63
C ILE A 179 23.25 24.19 13.18
N ALA A 180 21.97 24.14 12.85
CA ALA A 180 21.19 25.30 12.42
C ALA A 180 21.18 26.39 13.47
N ASN A 181 20.97 26.03 14.74
CA ASN A 181 21.02 26.98 15.88
C ASN A 181 22.44 27.54 16.10
N ALA A 182 23.46 26.67 16.05
CA ALA A 182 24.85 27.12 16.26
C ALA A 182 25.34 28.06 15.15
N CYS A 183 24.89 27.84 13.91
CA CYS A 183 25.27 28.62 12.74
C CYS A 183 24.29 29.76 12.42
N LEU A 184 23.25 29.97 13.23
CA LEU A 184 22.20 30.98 13.02
C LEU A 184 21.57 30.89 11.60
N ILE A 185 21.32 29.68 11.15
CA ILE A 185 20.68 29.41 9.86
C ILE A 185 19.23 29.90 9.90
N LYS A 186 18.82 30.64 8.87
CA LYS A 186 17.45 31.16 8.78
C LYS A 186 16.43 30.04 8.60
N PRO A 187 15.19 30.22 9.09
CA PRO A 187 14.13 29.17 8.99
C PRO A 187 13.77 28.73 7.55
N GLU A 188 14.03 29.58 6.56
CA GLU A 188 13.80 29.25 5.14
C GLU A 188 14.76 28.17 4.63
N TYR A 189 15.85 27.89 5.34
CA TYR A 189 16.85 26.86 5.01
C TYR A 189 16.82 25.69 6.01
N ASP A 190 15.68 25.38 6.59
CA ASP A 190 15.51 24.32 7.58
C ASP A 190 15.74 22.92 6.97
N CYS A 191 16.99 22.46 7.01
CA CYS A 191 17.40 21.15 6.49
C CYS A 191 16.75 19.97 7.24
N ALA A 192 16.25 20.18 8.46
CA ALA A 192 15.65 19.11 9.26
C ALA A 192 14.20 18.80 8.87
N ASN A 193 13.45 19.83 8.43
CA ASN A 193 12.00 19.73 8.26
C ASN A 193 11.50 20.13 6.86
N MET A 194 12.37 20.55 5.96
CA MET A 194 11.99 20.96 4.61
C MET A 194 12.81 20.26 3.54
N SER A 195 12.17 19.97 2.41
CA SER A 195 12.85 19.61 1.18
C SER A 195 13.46 20.84 0.51
N PHE A 196 14.38 20.59 -0.43
CA PHE A 196 14.96 21.67 -1.24
C PHE A 196 13.89 22.46 -2.01
N LEU A 197 12.88 21.79 -2.59
CA LEU A 197 11.77 22.45 -3.28
C LEU A 197 10.99 23.39 -2.34
N GLN A 198 10.66 22.93 -1.14
CA GLN A 198 9.97 23.77 -0.15
C GLN A 198 10.81 24.95 0.30
N SER A 199 12.12 24.73 0.49
CA SER A 199 13.06 25.78 0.87
C SER A 199 13.16 26.85 -0.21
N ILE A 200 13.37 26.49 -1.48
CA ILE A 200 13.54 27.45 -2.56
C ILE A 200 12.28 28.29 -2.81
N CYS A 201 11.09 27.69 -2.66
CA CYS A 201 9.83 28.42 -2.73
C CYS A 201 9.68 29.46 -1.62
N LYS A 202 10.25 29.20 -0.43
CA LYS A 202 10.25 30.17 0.68
C LYS A 202 11.32 31.25 0.53
N VAL A 203 12.50 30.87 0.04
CA VAL A 203 13.64 31.80 -0.15
C VAL A 203 13.35 32.79 -1.27
N ILE A 204 12.65 32.38 -2.31
CA ILE A 204 12.29 33.20 -3.48
C ILE A 204 10.75 33.23 -3.60
N PRO A 205 10.05 34.11 -2.87
CA PRO A 205 8.57 34.08 -2.81
C PRO A 205 7.87 34.30 -4.15
N ASN A 206 8.54 34.97 -5.11
CA ASN A 206 8.00 35.27 -6.44
C ASN A 206 8.70 34.46 -7.55
N ILE A 207 9.26 33.30 -7.21
CA ILE A 207 9.85 32.43 -8.24
C ILE A 207 8.77 32.06 -9.26
N PRO A 208 9.06 32.17 -10.59
CA PRO A 208 8.11 31.74 -11.59
C PRO A 208 7.78 30.25 -11.42
N GLN A 209 6.50 29.93 -11.28
CA GLN A 209 6.01 28.58 -11.12
C GLN A 209 5.04 28.23 -12.25
N THR A 210 5.20 27.05 -12.83
CA THR A 210 4.28 26.50 -13.82
C THR A 210 3.81 25.14 -13.36
N LEU A 211 2.52 25.00 -13.09
CA LEU A 211 1.91 23.71 -12.79
C LEU A 211 1.77 22.92 -14.09
N LEU A 212 2.36 21.71 -14.14
CA LEU A 212 2.11 20.73 -15.19
C LEU A 212 0.78 20.04 -14.90
N ARG A 213 -0.26 20.49 -15.57
CA ARG A 213 -1.66 20.13 -15.24
C ARG A 213 -2.12 18.84 -15.89
N GLU A 214 -1.54 18.46 -17.02
CA GLU A 214 -1.99 17.31 -17.79
C GLU A 214 -1.51 15.99 -17.18
N HIS A 215 -2.46 15.10 -16.89
CA HIS A 215 -2.20 13.79 -16.32
C HIS A 215 -2.57 12.69 -17.32
N TYR A 216 -1.59 11.85 -17.69
CA TYR A 216 -1.69 10.83 -18.75
C TYR A 216 -1.59 9.39 -18.24
N ARG A 217 -1.49 9.17 -16.92
CA ARG A 217 -1.13 7.86 -16.35
C ARG A 217 -2.33 7.09 -15.82
N CYS A 218 -2.92 7.59 -14.75
CA CYS A 218 -3.92 6.86 -13.98
C CYS A 218 -5.30 6.93 -14.62
N HIS A 219 -6.11 5.92 -14.37
CA HIS A 219 -7.53 5.93 -14.69
C HIS A 219 -8.22 7.16 -14.06
N PRO A 220 -9.19 7.80 -14.75
CA PRO A 220 -9.82 9.03 -14.28
C PRO A 220 -10.40 8.94 -12.86
N ARG A 221 -11.06 7.83 -12.51
CA ARG A 221 -11.63 7.63 -11.17
C ARG A 221 -10.57 7.55 -10.07
N ILE A 222 -9.37 7.07 -10.37
CA ILE A 222 -8.27 6.99 -9.40
C ILE A 222 -7.69 8.37 -9.16
N ILE A 223 -7.22 9.02 -10.24
CA ILE A 223 -6.49 10.28 -10.10
C ILE A 223 -7.40 11.45 -9.68
N ASN A 224 -8.70 11.36 -9.96
CA ASN A 224 -9.63 12.42 -9.57
C ASN A 224 -9.78 12.56 -8.05
N PHE A 225 -9.58 11.49 -7.28
CA PHE A 225 -9.45 11.60 -5.82
C PHE A 225 -8.26 12.51 -5.46
N CYS A 226 -7.07 12.21 -5.99
CA CYS A 226 -5.90 13.04 -5.75
C CYS A 226 -6.10 14.48 -6.23
N ASN A 227 -6.70 14.65 -7.42
CA ASN A 227 -6.99 15.95 -8.00
C ASN A 227 -7.85 16.81 -7.09
N GLN A 228 -8.95 16.27 -6.58
CA GLN A 228 -9.86 17.00 -5.68
C GLN A 228 -9.25 17.23 -4.31
N LYS A 229 -8.56 16.24 -3.76
CA LYS A 229 -8.06 16.28 -2.38
C LYS A 229 -6.79 17.12 -2.24
N PHE A 230 -5.84 17.01 -3.19
CA PHE A 230 -4.50 17.56 -3.05
C PHE A 230 -4.17 18.68 -4.05
N TYR A 231 -4.84 18.71 -5.21
CA TYR A 231 -4.52 19.65 -6.29
C TYR A 231 -5.64 20.65 -6.58
N GLY A 232 -6.65 20.73 -5.71
CA GLY A 232 -7.74 21.71 -5.84
C GLY A 232 -8.60 21.58 -7.10
N GLY A 233 -8.53 20.45 -7.82
CA GLY A 233 -9.23 20.23 -9.08
C GLY A 233 -8.47 20.76 -10.31
N ASP A 234 -7.21 21.17 -10.15
CA ASP A 234 -6.45 21.84 -11.21
C ASP A 234 -5.86 20.89 -12.27
N LEU A 235 -5.81 19.58 -12.01
CA LEU A 235 -5.28 18.61 -12.97
C LEU A 235 -6.26 18.39 -14.12
N VAL A 236 -5.73 18.36 -15.33
CA VAL A 236 -6.44 17.99 -16.56
C VAL A 236 -6.20 16.51 -16.83
N ILE A 237 -7.23 15.70 -16.65
CA ILE A 237 -7.13 14.24 -16.80
C ILE A 237 -7.27 13.89 -18.28
N MET A 238 -6.19 13.42 -18.89
CA MET A 238 -6.11 13.07 -20.32
C MET A 238 -6.43 11.60 -20.61
N THR A 239 -6.50 10.77 -19.58
CA THR A 239 -6.93 9.37 -19.69
C THR A 239 -8.44 9.28 -19.83
N ARG A 240 -8.94 8.14 -20.34
CA ARG A 240 -10.38 7.94 -20.57
C ARG A 240 -10.91 6.81 -19.71
N ASP A 241 -12.08 7.03 -19.12
CA ASP A 241 -12.91 5.98 -18.51
C ASP A 241 -13.69 5.30 -19.65
N LYS A 242 -13.53 3.99 -19.79
CA LYS A 242 -14.24 3.17 -20.79
C LYS A 242 -15.41 2.39 -20.17
N GLY A 243 -15.72 2.68 -18.91
CA GLY A 243 -16.76 2.00 -18.15
C GLY A 243 -16.26 0.75 -17.43
N GLU A 244 -14.96 0.70 -17.12
CA GLU A 244 -14.39 -0.39 -16.33
C GLU A 244 -15.04 -0.44 -14.94
N GLU A 245 -15.33 -1.67 -14.49
CA GLU A 245 -15.85 -1.92 -13.14
C GLU A 245 -14.68 -2.04 -12.14
N ASP A 246 -14.96 -1.82 -10.86
CA ASP A 246 -14.03 -2.01 -9.74
C ASP A 246 -12.65 -1.33 -9.89
N VAL A 247 -12.63 -0.15 -10.53
CA VAL A 247 -11.40 0.63 -10.76
C VAL A 247 -10.76 1.09 -9.45
N ILE A 248 -11.60 1.47 -8.46
CA ILE A 248 -11.16 1.91 -7.15
C ILE A 248 -12.05 1.26 -6.09
N CYS A 249 -11.45 0.43 -5.23
CA CYS A 249 -12.16 -0.41 -4.28
C CYS A 249 -11.56 -0.30 -2.88
N ALA A 250 -12.37 -0.63 -1.87
CA ALA A 250 -11.90 -0.80 -0.51
C ALA A 250 -12.45 -2.09 0.11
N ILE A 251 -11.63 -2.79 0.88
CA ILE A 251 -12.02 -3.96 1.66
C ILE A 251 -11.72 -3.69 3.13
N ARG A 252 -12.74 -3.81 3.97
CA ARG A 252 -12.61 -3.73 5.43
C ARG A 252 -12.39 -5.13 5.99
N THR A 253 -11.35 -5.34 6.78
CA THR A 253 -11.11 -6.61 7.48
C THR A 253 -12.17 -6.84 8.58
N ALA A 254 -12.21 -8.03 9.17
CA ALA A 254 -12.95 -8.25 10.40
C ALA A 254 -12.49 -7.26 11.50
N LYS A 255 -13.42 -6.83 12.38
CA LYS A 255 -13.05 -5.98 13.52
C LYS A 255 -12.12 -6.73 14.45
N GLY A 256 -11.13 -6.06 15.02
CA GLY A 256 -10.20 -6.66 15.99
C GLY A 256 -8.90 -5.89 16.12
N ASN A 257 -8.08 -6.33 17.06
CA ASN A 257 -6.73 -5.81 17.24
C ASN A 257 -5.74 -6.72 16.48
N HIS A 258 -5.72 -6.62 15.17
CA HIS A 258 -4.91 -7.47 14.29
C HIS A 258 -3.48 -6.96 14.11
N SER A 259 -3.27 -5.64 14.26
CA SER A 259 -1.97 -5.01 14.13
C SER A 259 -1.02 -5.37 15.28
N ARG A 260 0.17 -5.83 14.94
CA ARG A 260 1.22 -6.20 15.92
C ARG A 260 2.59 -5.73 15.43
N SER A 261 3.22 -4.82 16.17
CA SER A 261 4.57 -4.35 15.86
C SER A 261 4.72 -3.85 14.41
N HIS A 262 3.75 -3.08 13.90
CA HIS A 262 3.70 -2.58 12.51
C HIS A 262 3.53 -3.67 11.43
N MET A 263 2.87 -4.76 11.77
CA MET A 263 2.45 -5.82 10.86
C MET A 263 0.99 -6.19 11.18
N ASN A 264 0.21 -6.49 10.16
CA ASN A 264 -1.18 -6.92 10.25
C ASN A 264 -1.40 -8.15 9.37
N GLN A 265 -1.37 -9.33 9.99
CA GLN A 265 -1.53 -10.60 9.29
C GLN A 265 -2.89 -10.72 8.62
N ARG A 266 -3.96 -10.17 9.24
CA ARG A 266 -5.31 -10.22 8.68
C ARG A 266 -5.41 -9.46 7.35
N GLU A 267 -4.76 -8.30 7.22
CA GLU A 267 -4.72 -7.59 5.94
C GLU A 267 -3.92 -8.37 4.88
N ILE A 268 -2.85 -9.07 5.28
CA ILE A 268 -2.08 -9.94 4.38
C ILE A 268 -2.94 -11.09 3.85
N ASP A 269 -3.69 -11.74 4.73
CA ASP A 269 -4.58 -12.85 4.35
C ASP A 269 -5.69 -12.38 3.40
N VAL A 270 -6.27 -11.20 3.65
CA VAL A 270 -7.26 -10.56 2.77
C VAL A 270 -6.65 -10.25 1.39
N ILE A 271 -5.44 -9.71 1.34
CA ILE A 271 -4.74 -9.47 0.08
C ILE A 271 -4.56 -10.78 -0.68
N LYS A 272 -4.05 -11.81 -0.01
CA LYS A 272 -3.73 -13.10 -0.63
C LYS A 272 -4.97 -13.87 -1.10
N GLU A 273 -6.03 -13.93 -0.30
CA GLU A 273 -7.15 -14.83 -0.51
C GLU A 273 -8.37 -14.16 -1.17
N GLU A 274 -8.52 -12.84 -1.06
CA GLU A 274 -9.67 -12.13 -1.64
C GLU A 274 -9.26 -11.13 -2.73
N VAL A 275 -8.23 -10.29 -2.51
CA VAL A 275 -7.89 -9.24 -3.48
C VAL A 275 -7.17 -9.82 -4.68
N LEU A 276 -6.05 -10.53 -4.50
CA LEU A 276 -5.27 -11.07 -5.60
C LEU A 276 -6.07 -11.99 -6.53
N PRO A 277 -6.92 -12.92 -6.04
CA PRO A 277 -7.73 -13.75 -6.91
C PRO A 277 -8.81 -12.99 -7.70
N SER A 278 -9.16 -11.76 -7.28
CA SER A 278 -10.12 -10.91 -7.99
C SER A 278 -9.47 -10.07 -9.10
N LEU A 279 -8.15 -9.96 -9.12
CA LEU A 279 -7.41 -9.20 -10.12
C LEU A 279 -7.19 -10.03 -11.39
N SER A 280 -7.27 -9.36 -12.54
CA SER A 280 -7.05 -9.96 -13.87
C SER A 280 -5.72 -9.49 -14.48
N TYR A 281 -4.68 -9.36 -13.67
CA TYR A 281 -3.34 -8.87 -14.06
C TYR A 281 -2.30 -9.96 -13.80
N GLU A 282 -1.21 -9.92 -14.55
CA GLU A 282 -0.04 -10.74 -14.27
C GLU A 282 0.67 -10.24 -13.01
N THR A 283 1.45 -11.10 -12.34
CA THR A 283 2.06 -10.77 -11.04
C THR A 283 3.03 -9.59 -11.11
N ASP A 284 3.72 -9.39 -12.23
CA ASP A 284 4.62 -8.27 -12.46
C ASP A 284 3.91 -6.93 -12.74
N GLU A 285 2.62 -6.97 -13.06
CA GLU A 285 1.75 -5.80 -13.23
C GLU A 285 1.09 -5.34 -11.92
N ILE A 286 1.24 -6.14 -10.85
CA ILE A 286 0.67 -5.86 -9.52
C ILE A 286 1.74 -5.29 -8.59
N GLY A 287 1.35 -4.31 -7.79
CA GLY A 287 2.15 -3.77 -6.72
C GLY A 287 1.41 -3.74 -5.39
N VAL A 288 2.11 -4.07 -4.30
CA VAL A 288 1.57 -3.93 -2.94
C VAL A 288 2.36 -2.87 -2.20
N ILE A 289 1.64 -1.90 -1.65
CA ILE A 289 2.21 -0.77 -0.93
C ILE A 289 1.80 -0.83 0.55
N ALA A 290 2.77 -0.71 1.44
CA ALA A 290 2.54 -0.65 2.87
C ALA A 290 3.28 0.54 3.51
N PRO A 291 2.78 1.11 4.63
CA PRO A 291 3.47 2.20 5.32
C PRO A 291 4.74 1.74 6.06
N TYR A 292 4.82 0.47 6.47
CA TYR A 292 5.87 -0.04 7.35
C TYR A 292 6.70 -1.16 6.71
N ASN A 293 8.04 -1.14 6.93
CA ASN A 293 8.93 -2.17 6.41
C ASN A 293 8.57 -3.59 6.89
N LYS A 294 8.15 -3.74 8.15
CA LYS A 294 7.75 -5.07 8.68
C LYS A 294 6.56 -5.67 7.94
N GLN A 295 5.59 -4.84 7.55
CA GLN A 295 4.48 -5.29 6.72
C GLN A 295 4.97 -5.70 5.33
N VAL A 296 5.87 -4.92 4.74
CA VAL A 296 6.48 -5.24 3.44
C VAL A 296 7.16 -6.61 3.49
N ASP A 297 7.96 -6.86 4.52
CA ASP A 297 8.68 -8.13 4.69
C ASP A 297 7.72 -9.31 4.88
N ALA A 298 6.66 -9.11 5.67
CA ALA A 298 5.64 -10.13 5.90
C ALA A 298 4.80 -10.42 4.64
N VAL A 299 4.42 -9.39 3.88
CA VAL A 299 3.71 -9.55 2.60
C VAL A 299 4.58 -10.30 1.59
N LYS A 300 5.88 -9.94 1.45
CA LYS A 300 6.82 -10.67 0.59
C LYS A 300 6.93 -12.14 0.97
N SER A 301 7.03 -12.43 2.27
CA SER A 301 7.08 -13.81 2.76
C SER A 301 5.81 -14.60 2.44
N ALA A 302 4.65 -13.95 2.42
CA ALA A 302 3.36 -14.58 2.17
C ALA A 302 3.02 -14.75 0.69
N LEU A 303 3.45 -13.80 -0.17
CA LEU A 303 3.09 -13.74 -1.60
C LEU A 303 4.21 -14.22 -2.54
N GLY A 304 5.45 -14.34 -2.05
CA GLY A 304 6.63 -14.62 -2.88
C GLY A 304 7.26 -13.35 -3.47
N GLU A 305 8.27 -13.53 -4.33
CA GLU A 305 9.05 -12.42 -4.90
C GLU A 305 8.52 -11.91 -6.25
N ASP A 306 7.53 -12.57 -6.83
CA ASP A 306 7.00 -12.23 -8.16
C ASP A 306 6.16 -10.96 -8.17
N ILE A 307 5.63 -10.55 -7.02
CA ILE A 307 4.86 -9.32 -6.84
C ILE A 307 5.76 -8.23 -6.26
N ASP A 308 5.69 -7.02 -6.82
CA ASP A 308 6.49 -5.88 -6.33
C ASP A 308 5.88 -5.31 -5.04
N VAL A 309 6.51 -5.61 -3.90
CA VAL A 309 6.07 -5.15 -2.57
C VAL A 309 7.08 -4.17 -2.00
N ALA A 310 6.64 -2.97 -1.66
CA ALA A 310 7.53 -1.95 -1.10
C ALA A 310 6.80 -0.96 -0.19
N THR A 311 7.57 -0.18 0.57
CA THR A 311 7.00 1.02 1.22
C THR A 311 6.69 2.10 0.18
N VAL A 312 5.77 3.01 0.52
CA VAL A 312 5.40 4.12 -0.38
C VAL A 312 6.63 4.89 -0.87
N HIS A 313 7.59 5.15 0.02
CA HIS A 313 8.85 5.85 -0.35
C HIS A 313 9.66 5.09 -1.40
N LYS A 314 9.77 3.77 -1.27
CA LYS A 314 10.49 2.94 -2.24
C LYS A 314 9.71 2.70 -3.52
N PHE A 315 8.39 2.91 -3.49
CA PHE A 315 7.52 2.80 -4.65
C PHE A 315 7.45 4.10 -5.46
N GLN A 316 7.96 5.21 -4.92
CA GLN A 316 8.02 6.48 -5.64
C GLN A 316 8.84 6.35 -6.93
N GLY A 317 8.36 6.91 -8.03
CA GLY A 317 8.92 6.73 -9.36
C GLY A 317 8.53 5.42 -10.07
N ARG A 318 7.90 4.46 -9.39
CA ARG A 318 7.37 3.23 -9.99
C ARG A 318 5.88 3.36 -10.24
N GLU A 319 5.34 2.48 -11.08
CA GLU A 319 3.91 2.41 -11.37
C GLU A 319 3.53 0.98 -11.76
N LYS A 320 2.29 0.59 -11.47
CA LYS A 320 1.74 -0.74 -11.80
C LYS A 320 0.32 -0.58 -12.33
N ASP A 321 -0.15 -1.58 -13.05
CA ASP A 321 -1.54 -1.57 -13.51
C ASP A 321 -2.51 -1.70 -12.36
N ALA A 322 -2.23 -2.58 -11.40
CA ALA A 322 -2.96 -2.67 -10.15
C ALA A 322 -2.08 -2.37 -8.94
N ILE A 323 -2.59 -1.53 -8.03
CA ILE A 323 -1.96 -1.26 -6.73
C ILE A 323 -2.90 -1.68 -5.62
N ILE A 324 -2.35 -2.41 -4.66
CA ILE A 324 -3.00 -2.76 -3.40
C ILE A 324 -2.30 -2.00 -2.28
N MET A 325 -3.04 -1.17 -1.55
CA MET A 325 -2.52 -0.47 -0.37
C MET A 325 -3.07 -1.11 0.90
N THR A 326 -2.20 -1.49 1.82
CA THR A 326 -2.52 -1.96 3.18
C THR A 326 -2.24 -0.85 4.19
N THR A 327 -3.17 -0.61 5.12
CA THR A 327 -3.02 0.46 6.13
C THR A 327 -2.29 -0.02 7.37
N VAL A 328 -2.34 -1.31 7.66
CA VAL A 328 -1.70 -1.99 8.79
C VAL A 328 -2.32 -1.66 10.15
N ASP A 329 -2.59 -0.40 10.41
CA ASP A 329 -3.06 0.07 11.71
C ASP A 329 -4.52 -0.32 11.97
N ASP A 330 -4.81 -0.81 13.17
CA ASP A 330 -6.17 -1.14 13.60
C ASP A 330 -7.06 0.11 13.67
N VAL A 331 -6.47 1.23 14.06
CA VAL A 331 -7.03 2.58 13.98
C VAL A 331 -5.99 3.45 13.28
N ILE A 332 -6.41 4.14 12.22
CA ILE A 332 -5.55 4.97 11.40
C ILE A 332 -4.80 6.00 12.24
N THR A 333 -3.47 6.03 12.08
CA THR A 333 -2.57 6.95 12.75
C THR A 333 -2.18 8.11 11.84
N SER A 334 -1.61 9.19 12.42
CA SER A 334 -1.11 10.32 11.64
C SER A 334 -0.01 9.92 10.64
N PHE A 335 0.70 8.82 10.87
CA PHE A 335 1.72 8.33 9.96
C PHE A 335 1.11 7.62 8.74
N SER A 336 0.16 6.69 8.97
CA SER A 336 -0.52 5.97 7.88
C SER A 336 -1.51 6.86 7.11
N ASP A 337 -1.92 8.00 7.70
CA ASP A 337 -2.80 9.01 7.11
C ASP A 337 -2.07 10.22 6.51
N ASP A 338 -0.75 10.15 6.40
CA ASP A 338 0.02 11.26 5.80
C ASP A 338 -0.48 11.57 4.39
N PRO A 339 -0.86 12.84 4.10
CA PRO A 339 -1.45 13.21 2.81
C PRO A 339 -0.52 12.96 1.62
N ASN A 340 0.78 13.19 1.79
CA ASN A 340 1.76 12.97 0.73
C ASN A 340 1.97 11.48 0.46
N LEU A 341 1.94 10.66 1.53
CA LEU A 341 2.01 9.21 1.45
C LEU A 341 0.80 8.66 0.66
N LEU A 342 -0.41 9.09 1.03
CA LEU A 342 -1.63 8.65 0.37
C LEU A 342 -1.69 9.10 -1.10
N ASN A 343 -1.35 10.36 -1.38
CA ASN A 343 -1.30 10.89 -2.74
C ASN A 343 -0.36 10.08 -3.63
N VAL A 344 0.85 9.79 -3.13
CA VAL A 344 1.80 8.95 -3.87
C VAL A 344 1.26 7.54 -4.06
N ALA A 345 0.75 6.88 -3.02
CA ALA A 345 0.27 5.51 -3.11
C ALA A 345 -0.86 5.36 -4.14
N VAL A 346 -1.87 6.23 -4.09
CA VAL A 346 -3.02 6.20 -5.02
C VAL A 346 -2.57 6.47 -6.46
N SER A 347 -1.69 7.46 -6.66
CA SER A 347 -1.22 7.85 -8.00
C SER A 347 -0.22 6.86 -8.64
N ARG A 348 0.15 5.77 -7.98
CA ARG A 348 0.95 4.67 -8.57
C ARG A 348 0.13 3.69 -9.39
N ALA A 349 -1.19 3.66 -9.19
CA ALA A 349 -2.10 2.77 -9.90
C ALA A 349 -2.48 3.35 -11.27
N LYS A 350 -2.21 2.60 -12.35
CA LYS A 350 -2.65 3.00 -13.70
C LYS A 350 -4.13 2.71 -13.91
N SER A 351 -4.54 1.48 -13.64
CA SER A 351 -5.84 0.94 -14.04
C SER A 351 -6.73 0.57 -12.86
N GLN A 352 -6.15 0.07 -11.74
CA GLN A 352 -6.93 -0.41 -10.61
C GLN A 352 -6.24 -0.14 -9.27
N PHE A 353 -7.03 0.28 -8.27
CA PHE A 353 -6.55 0.55 -6.92
C PHE A 353 -7.43 -0.12 -5.88
N TYR A 354 -6.81 -0.88 -4.97
CA TYR A 354 -7.45 -1.52 -3.83
C TYR A 354 -6.90 -0.99 -2.51
N LEU A 355 -7.79 -0.55 -1.62
CA LEU A 355 -7.47 -0.21 -0.24
C LEU A 355 -7.89 -1.37 0.67
N VAL A 356 -6.95 -1.92 1.42
CA VAL A 356 -7.24 -2.88 2.51
C VAL A 356 -7.06 -2.16 3.82
N VAL A 357 -8.12 -2.12 4.62
CA VAL A 357 -8.19 -1.32 5.86
C VAL A 357 -8.87 -2.11 6.98
N SER A 358 -8.52 -1.82 8.22
CA SER A 358 -9.18 -2.41 9.38
C SER A 358 -10.68 -2.14 9.39
N GLY A 359 -11.47 -3.15 9.78
CA GLY A 359 -12.92 -3.01 9.98
C GLY A 359 -13.31 -2.28 11.28
N ASN A 360 -12.34 -1.87 12.09
CA ASN A 360 -12.60 -1.05 13.27
C ASN A 360 -13.14 0.32 12.87
N GLU A 361 -13.78 1.00 13.81
CA GLU A 361 -14.25 2.36 13.61
C GLU A 361 -13.04 3.31 13.44
N GLN A 362 -13.02 4.04 12.34
CA GLN A 362 -11.92 4.93 11.98
C GLN A 362 -12.25 6.38 12.30
N PRO A 363 -11.25 7.25 12.54
CA PRO A 363 -11.47 8.69 12.67
C PRO A 363 -12.19 9.24 11.45
N LYS A 364 -13.20 10.11 11.68
CA LYS A 364 -13.99 10.69 10.58
C LYS A 364 -13.20 11.73 9.79
N ASP A 365 -12.31 12.44 10.45
CA ASP A 365 -11.53 13.54 9.88
C ASP A 365 -10.12 13.04 9.50
N CYS A 366 -10.05 11.99 8.65
CA CYS A 366 -8.78 11.47 8.14
C CYS A 366 -8.85 11.21 6.62
N ASN A 367 -7.69 11.28 5.96
CA ASN A 367 -7.58 11.17 4.50
C ASN A 367 -8.04 9.79 3.99
N ILE A 368 -7.76 8.72 4.74
CA ILE A 368 -8.21 7.36 4.41
C ILE A 368 -9.74 7.26 4.48
N SER A 369 -10.40 7.89 5.47
CA SER A 369 -11.86 7.94 5.54
C SER A 369 -12.47 8.73 4.38
N ASP A 370 -11.82 9.83 3.97
CA ASP A 370 -12.23 10.58 2.78
C ASP A 370 -12.06 9.77 1.50
N LEU A 371 -11.00 8.96 1.39
CA LEU A 371 -10.83 8.04 0.25
C LEU A 371 -11.95 6.99 0.21
N ILE A 372 -12.30 6.39 1.34
CA ILE A 372 -13.40 5.42 1.41
C ILE A 372 -14.72 6.10 1.03
N ALA A 373 -14.99 7.28 1.55
CA ALA A 373 -16.19 8.06 1.20
C ALA A 373 -16.22 8.43 -0.29
N TYR A 374 -15.07 8.77 -0.88
CA TYR A 374 -14.94 9.02 -2.30
C TYR A 374 -15.25 7.76 -3.14
N ILE A 375 -14.75 6.58 -2.73
CA ILE A 375 -15.04 5.30 -3.38
C ILE A 375 -16.56 5.04 -3.36
N GLU A 376 -17.20 5.16 -2.19
CA GLU A 376 -18.65 4.98 -2.03
C GLU A 376 -19.45 5.98 -2.89
N TYR A 377 -19.05 7.26 -2.89
CA TYR A 377 -19.70 8.31 -3.68
C TYR A 377 -19.64 8.07 -5.19
N ASN A 378 -18.54 7.51 -5.69
CA ASN A 378 -18.34 7.21 -7.11
C ASN A 378 -18.82 5.80 -7.51
N ASN A 379 -19.66 5.17 -6.70
CA ASN A 379 -20.19 3.81 -6.90
C ASN A 379 -19.07 2.74 -7.03
N GLY A 380 -17.91 2.97 -6.43
CA GLY A 380 -16.88 1.97 -6.27
C GLY A 380 -17.26 0.97 -5.18
N THR A 381 -16.66 -0.20 -5.22
CA THR A 381 -16.97 -1.28 -4.28
C THR A 381 -16.28 -1.07 -2.93
N VAL A 382 -17.08 -0.93 -1.85
CA VAL A 382 -16.59 -1.00 -0.47
C VAL A 382 -17.20 -2.24 0.18
N SER A 383 -16.39 -3.26 0.39
CA SER A 383 -16.82 -4.56 0.91
C SER A 383 -16.26 -4.85 2.30
N THR A 384 -16.83 -5.84 2.97
CA THR A 384 -16.26 -6.41 4.20
C THR A 384 -15.71 -7.79 3.87
N SER A 385 -14.48 -8.07 4.29
CA SER A 385 -13.83 -9.35 4.10
C SER A 385 -14.62 -10.49 4.73
N LYS A 386 -14.59 -11.64 4.08
CA LYS A 386 -15.17 -12.90 4.59
C LYS A 386 -14.17 -13.68 5.44
N ILE A 387 -12.93 -13.23 5.50
CA ILE A 387 -11.87 -13.88 6.26
C ILE A 387 -12.04 -13.57 7.74
N HIS A 388 -12.23 -14.64 8.51
CA HIS A 388 -12.39 -14.62 9.96
C HIS A 388 -11.44 -15.60 10.62
N SER A 389 -11.21 -15.40 11.91
CA SER A 389 -10.48 -16.32 12.77
C SER A 389 -11.35 -16.75 13.94
N ILE A 390 -11.21 -18.01 14.40
CA ILE A 390 -11.78 -18.43 15.68
C ILE A 390 -11.19 -17.60 16.84
N PHE A 391 -9.97 -17.11 16.67
CA PHE A 391 -9.29 -16.28 17.66
C PHE A 391 -9.76 -14.82 17.68
N ASP A 392 -10.60 -14.37 16.72
CA ASP A 392 -11.27 -13.08 16.81
C ASP A 392 -12.12 -12.98 18.09
N TYR A 393 -12.63 -14.11 18.58
CA TYR A 393 -13.34 -14.18 19.85
C TYR A 393 -12.48 -13.80 21.09
N LEU A 394 -11.16 -13.75 20.97
CA LEU A 394 -10.27 -13.28 22.04
C LEU A 394 -10.31 -11.75 22.22
N TYR A 395 -10.77 -11.01 21.21
CA TYR A 395 -10.86 -9.55 21.30
C TYR A 395 -12.05 -9.10 22.15
N GLU A 396 -11.90 -7.95 22.82
CA GLU A 396 -12.86 -7.42 23.79
C GLU A 396 -14.28 -7.26 23.20
N GLN A 397 -14.38 -6.78 21.97
CA GLN A 397 -15.65 -6.58 21.28
C GLN A 397 -16.47 -7.85 21.03
N TYR A 398 -15.85 -9.03 21.11
CA TYR A 398 -16.50 -10.33 20.94
C TYR A 398 -16.72 -11.08 22.25
N THR A 399 -16.56 -10.43 23.41
CA THR A 399 -16.63 -11.08 24.73
C THR A 399 -17.93 -11.85 24.92
N ASP A 400 -19.09 -11.26 24.60
CA ASP A 400 -20.38 -11.93 24.74
C ASP A 400 -20.52 -13.11 23.78
N ALA A 401 -20.07 -12.96 22.55
CA ALA A 401 -20.07 -14.03 21.55
C ALA A 401 -19.12 -15.18 21.97
N ARG A 402 -17.92 -14.87 22.48
CA ARG A 402 -16.99 -15.86 23.06
C ARG A 402 -17.64 -16.65 24.18
N ILE A 403 -18.25 -15.99 25.15
CA ILE A 403 -18.91 -16.63 26.28
C ILE A 403 -20.05 -17.53 25.78
N ALA A 404 -20.85 -17.05 24.84
CA ALA A 404 -21.97 -17.82 24.27
C ALA A 404 -21.48 -19.05 23.48
N TYR A 405 -20.37 -18.92 22.74
CA TYR A 405 -19.77 -20.01 21.98
C TYR A 405 -19.15 -21.06 22.91
N LEU A 406 -18.28 -20.65 23.83
CA LEU A 406 -17.61 -21.56 24.77
C LEU A 406 -18.56 -22.28 25.74
N LYS A 407 -19.71 -21.69 26.08
CA LYS A 407 -20.74 -22.38 26.91
C LYS A 407 -21.30 -23.66 26.27
N LYS A 408 -21.20 -23.80 24.94
CA LYS A 408 -21.68 -25.01 24.24
C LYS A 408 -20.67 -26.14 24.23
N HIS A 409 -19.45 -25.89 24.66
CA HIS A 409 -18.33 -26.82 24.64
C HIS A 409 -17.77 -27.07 26.02
N LYS A 410 -17.00 -28.14 26.17
CA LYS A 410 -16.34 -28.48 27.44
C LYS A 410 -15.12 -27.55 27.63
N LYS A 411 -15.02 -26.95 28.82
CA LYS A 411 -13.80 -26.22 29.20
C LYS A 411 -12.66 -27.21 29.46
N ILE A 412 -11.54 -27.08 28.79
CA ILE A 412 -10.38 -27.99 28.85
C ILE A 412 -9.12 -27.32 29.38
N SER A 413 -9.04 -25.99 29.34
CA SER A 413 -7.87 -25.21 29.74
C SER A 413 -8.27 -23.94 30.49
N GLU A 414 -7.28 -23.32 31.16
CA GLU A 414 -7.40 -21.97 31.70
C GLU A 414 -7.29 -20.90 30.57
N TYR A 415 -6.69 -21.23 29.43
CA TYR A 415 -6.49 -20.34 28.30
C TYR A 415 -7.67 -20.42 27.31
N ASP A 416 -8.27 -19.26 27.00
CA ASP A 416 -9.40 -19.19 26.07
C ASP A 416 -8.99 -19.57 24.65
N SER A 417 -7.74 -19.33 24.23
CA SER A 417 -7.23 -19.76 22.92
C SER A 417 -7.32 -21.27 22.74
N GLU A 418 -6.91 -22.05 23.73
CA GLU A 418 -7.01 -23.51 23.68
C GLU A 418 -8.47 -23.97 23.74
N ASN A 419 -9.32 -23.32 24.55
CA ASN A 419 -10.74 -23.63 24.61
C ASN A 419 -11.44 -23.36 23.27
N LEU A 420 -11.08 -22.27 22.56
CA LEU A 420 -11.59 -21.95 21.25
C LEU A 420 -11.11 -22.95 20.19
N THR A 421 -9.83 -23.33 20.22
CA THR A 421 -9.29 -24.38 19.32
C THR A 421 -10.01 -25.69 19.55
N PHE A 422 -10.19 -26.13 20.80
CA PHE A 422 -10.93 -27.35 21.12
C PHE A 422 -12.37 -27.31 20.59
N ALA A 423 -13.07 -26.21 20.82
CA ALA A 423 -14.45 -26.02 20.37
C ALA A 423 -14.55 -26.10 18.84
N LEU A 424 -13.62 -25.45 18.13
CA LEU A 424 -13.52 -25.52 16.67
C LEU A 424 -13.31 -26.94 16.17
N LEU A 425 -12.35 -27.67 16.76
CA LEU A 425 -12.06 -29.07 16.39
C LEU A 425 -13.26 -29.98 16.67
N GLU A 426 -13.95 -29.79 17.80
CA GLU A 426 -15.15 -30.54 18.15
C GLU A 426 -16.28 -30.30 17.13
N ASP A 427 -16.48 -29.05 16.71
CA ASP A 427 -17.48 -28.69 15.70
C ASP A 427 -17.14 -29.32 14.34
N ILE A 428 -15.89 -29.23 13.86
CA ILE A 428 -15.44 -29.85 12.61
C ILE A 428 -15.71 -31.36 12.60
N LEU A 429 -15.34 -32.08 13.68
CA LEU A 429 -15.51 -33.53 13.75
C LEU A 429 -17.00 -33.94 13.87
N LYS A 430 -17.86 -33.08 14.44
CA LYS A 430 -19.31 -33.34 14.52
C LYS A 430 -20.03 -33.06 13.21
N GLU A 431 -19.67 -31.97 12.53
CA GLU A 431 -20.32 -31.53 11.30
C GLU A 431 -20.01 -32.46 10.11
N ASN A 432 -18.79 -33.03 10.05
CA ASN A 432 -18.37 -33.90 8.95
C ASN A 432 -18.61 -35.39 9.25
N ILE A 433 -19.51 -36.01 8.48
CA ILE A 433 -19.88 -37.41 8.64
C ILE A 433 -18.65 -38.33 8.50
N ASN A 434 -17.74 -38.04 7.60
CA ASN A 434 -16.55 -38.85 7.34
C ASN A 434 -15.53 -38.79 8.48
N MET A 435 -15.63 -37.81 9.39
CA MET A 435 -14.73 -37.61 10.52
C MET A 435 -15.27 -38.13 11.85
N ARG A 436 -16.47 -38.71 11.90
CA ARG A 436 -17.11 -39.21 13.12
C ARG A 436 -16.36 -40.33 13.83
N HIS A 437 -15.48 -41.03 13.13
CA HIS A 437 -14.62 -42.06 13.70
C HIS A 437 -13.37 -41.50 14.37
N LEU A 438 -13.14 -40.20 14.27
CA LEU A 438 -12.05 -39.48 14.93
C LEU A 438 -12.47 -38.99 16.31
N ASN A 439 -11.47 -38.72 17.17
CA ASN A 439 -11.67 -38.12 18.48
C ASN A 439 -10.46 -37.26 18.87
N ILE A 440 -10.60 -36.40 19.89
CA ILE A 440 -9.59 -35.45 20.32
C ILE A 440 -9.07 -35.85 21.69
N ILE A 441 -7.76 -35.83 21.90
CA ILE A 441 -7.10 -35.86 23.19
C ILE A 441 -6.44 -34.52 23.42
N CYS A 442 -6.64 -33.91 24.60
CA CYS A 442 -6.04 -32.64 24.99
C CYS A 442 -4.83 -32.89 25.89
N HIS A 443 -3.82 -32.04 25.77
CA HIS A 443 -2.61 -32.01 26.61
C HIS A 443 -1.93 -33.39 26.74
N LEU A 444 -1.76 -34.09 25.59
CA LEU A 444 -1.13 -35.41 25.60
C LEU A 444 0.38 -35.27 25.79
N PRO A 445 0.95 -35.85 26.90
CA PRO A 445 2.39 -35.86 27.10
C PRO A 445 3.11 -36.57 25.94
N LEU A 446 4.21 -35.97 25.45
CA LEU A 446 4.93 -36.48 24.27
C LEU A 446 5.49 -37.89 24.48
N TYR A 447 5.93 -38.22 25.72
CA TYR A 447 6.41 -39.56 26.08
C TYR A 447 5.34 -40.65 25.97
N MET A 448 4.03 -40.31 26.05
CA MET A 448 2.94 -41.28 25.88
C MET A 448 2.68 -41.55 24.39
N LEU A 449 2.99 -40.61 23.52
CA LEU A 449 2.84 -40.75 22.08
C LEU A 449 4.05 -41.44 21.46
N ILE A 450 5.25 -41.05 21.87
CA ILE A 450 6.54 -41.57 21.39
C ILE A 450 7.07 -42.59 22.42
N GLN A 451 6.94 -43.87 22.14
CA GLN A 451 7.37 -44.95 23.05
C GLN A 451 8.75 -45.54 22.67
N ASP A 452 9.13 -45.44 21.42
CA ASP A 452 10.43 -45.86 20.91
C ASP A 452 11.29 -44.63 20.60
N TYR A 453 12.43 -44.46 21.26
CA TYR A 453 13.34 -43.34 21.10
C TYR A 453 14.51 -43.62 20.14
N SER A 454 14.47 -44.75 19.42
CA SER A 454 15.58 -45.18 18.56
C SER A 454 15.90 -44.21 17.41
N LEU A 455 14.94 -43.40 17.00
CA LEU A 455 15.11 -42.38 15.94
C LEU A 455 15.59 -41.03 16.47
N LEU A 456 15.63 -40.83 17.80
CA LEU A 456 15.94 -39.56 18.44
C LEU A 456 17.40 -39.48 18.89
N ASN A 457 17.98 -38.28 18.78
CA ASN A 457 19.26 -37.99 19.43
C ASN A 457 19.09 -37.81 20.93
N GLU A 458 20.20 -37.66 21.69
CA GLU A 458 20.18 -37.57 23.14
C GLU A 458 19.37 -36.37 23.67
N GLU A 459 19.44 -35.20 23.00
CA GLU A 459 18.68 -34.01 23.40
C GLU A 459 17.19 -34.17 23.11
N GLU A 460 16.84 -34.72 21.96
CA GLU A 460 15.47 -35.00 21.55
C GLU A 460 14.83 -36.05 22.45
N SER A 461 15.59 -37.10 22.84
CA SER A 461 15.15 -38.13 23.76
C SER A 461 14.85 -37.54 25.15
N LYS A 462 15.72 -36.68 25.68
CA LYS A 462 15.48 -35.98 26.96
C LYS A 462 14.27 -35.04 26.86
N TYR A 463 14.08 -34.38 25.74
CA TYR A 463 12.93 -33.50 25.50
C TYR A 463 11.62 -34.29 25.42
N ALA A 464 11.57 -35.38 24.65
CA ALA A 464 10.41 -36.24 24.53
C ALA A 464 10.02 -36.95 25.84
N ALA A 465 11.01 -37.36 26.63
CA ALA A 465 10.80 -38.02 27.94
C ALA A 465 10.34 -37.05 29.05
N ASN A 466 10.41 -35.74 28.83
CA ASN A 466 10.04 -34.77 29.88
C ASN A 466 8.51 -34.74 30.05
N ILE A 467 8.06 -34.94 31.30
CA ILE A 467 6.64 -35.00 31.67
C ILE A 467 5.87 -33.71 31.39
N ASN A 468 6.58 -32.58 31.33
CA ASN A 468 5.97 -31.26 31.00
C ASN A 468 5.91 -30.97 29.50
N THR A 469 6.48 -31.83 28.65
CA THR A 469 6.36 -31.70 27.22
C THR A 469 5.11 -32.39 26.71
N HIS A 470 4.17 -31.64 26.20
CA HIS A 470 2.89 -32.16 25.70
C HIS A 470 2.54 -31.56 24.34
N ILE A 471 1.60 -32.19 23.67
CA ILE A 471 0.90 -31.70 22.49
C ILE A 471 -0.43 -31.14 22.96
N ASP A 472 -0.81 -29.93 22.51
CA ASP A 472 -2.06 -29.31 22.93
C ASP A 472 -3.26 -30.17 22.53
N PHE A 473 -3.33 -30.64 21.29
CA PHE A 473 -4.38 -31.51 20.81
C PHE A 473 -3.82 -32.60 19.90
N LEU A 474 -4.31 -33.83 20.07
CA LEU A 474 -4.09 -34.93 19.16
C LEU A 474 -5.43 -35.45 18.66
N ILE A 475 -5.63 -35.42 17.35
CA ILE A 475 -6.73 -36.13 16.69
C ILE A 475 -6.26 -37.55 16.42
N TYR A 476 -7.06 -38.53 16.82
CA TYR A 476 -6.77 -39.94 16.64
C TYR A 476 -7.99 -40.72 16.18
N ASN A 477 -7.78 -41.87 15.49
CA ASN A 477 -8.85 -42.78 15.09
C ASN A 477 -9.34 -43.60 16.30
N ARG A 478 -10.64 -43.53 16.60
CA ARG A 478 -11.25 -44.21 17.76
C ARG A 478 -11.14 -45.72 17.71
N VAL A 479 -11.09 -46.33 16.53
CA VAL A 479 -11.06 -47.78 16.32
C VAL A 479 -9.63 -48.29 16.36
N SER A 480 -8.75 -47.76 15.50
CA SER A 480 -7.36 -48.21 15.39
C SER A 480 -6.43 -47.67 16.48
N LYS A 481 -6.85 -46.61 17.19
CA LYS A 481 -6.06 -45.89 18.18
C LYS A 481 -4.82 -45.21 17.57
N GLN A 482 -4.71 -45.12 16.26
CA GLN A 482 -3.60 -44.49 15.58
C GLN A 482 -3.73 -42.96 15.64
N PRO A 483 -2.63 -42.21 15.85
CA PRO A 483 -2.60 -40.77 15.70
C PRO A 483 -2.89 -40.37 14.26
N VAL A 484 -3.61 -39.28 14.08
CA VAL A 484 -4.00 -38.74 12.75
C VAL A 484 -3.37 -37.39 12.52
N LEU A 485 -3.50 -36.47 13.49
CA LEU A 485 -3.01 -35.10 13.37
C LEU A 485 -2.73 -34.52 14.76
N ALA A 486 -1.55 -33.97 14.94
CA ALA A 486 -1.18 -33.15 16.10
C ALA A 486 -1.49 -31.68 15.80
N ILE A 487 -1.99 -30.94 16.81
CA ILE A 487 -2.30 -29.51 16.68
C ILE A 487 -1.69 -28.76 17.88
N GLU A 488 -1.05 -27.66 17.59
CA GLU A 488 -0.53 -26.70 18.59
C GLU A 488 -1.23 -25.36 18.40
N THR A 489 -1.53 -24.66 19.50
CA THR A 489 -2.12 -23.31 19.51
C THR A 489 -1.06 -22.29 19.89
N ASP A 490 -0.55 -21.58 18.90
CA ASP A 490 0.59 -20.67 19.06
C ASP A 490 0.16 -19.25 19.41
N GLY A 491 0.42 -18.81 20.64
CA GLY A 491 0.21 -17.43 21.08
C GLY A 491 1.32 -16.50 20.61
N TYR A 492 0.95 -15.32 20.10
CA TYR A 492 1.90 -14.33 19.54
C TYR A 492 3.08 -13.95 20.45
N THR A 493 2.84 -13.86 21.76
CA THR A 493 3.88 -13.42 22.72
C THR A 493 4.99 -14.43 22.95
N PHE A 494 4.76 -15.70 22.66
CA PHE A 494 5.66 -16.79 22.99
C PHE A 494 6.60 -17.20 21.85
N HIS A 495 6.32 -16.79 20.60
CA HIS A 495 7.01 -17.26 19.38
C HIS A 495 7.90 -16.21 18.70
N LYS A 496 8.50 -15.26 19.46
CA LYS A 496 9.54 -14.41 18.89
C LYS A 496 10.77 -15.24 18.55
N SER A 497 11.24 -15.16 17.30
CA SER A 497 12.47 -15.83 16.84
C SER A 497 13.66 -15.53 17.77
N GLY A 498 14.39 -16.59 18.16
CA GLY A 498 15.55 -16.48 19.06
C GLY A 498 15.23 -16.64 20.55
N THR A 499 14.00 -17.07 20.91
CA THR A 499 13.65 -17.44 22.30
C THR A 499 13.88 -18.94 22.54
N SER A 500 14.08 -19.33 23.81
CA SER A 500 14.15 -20.75 24.21
C SER A 500 12.89 -21.55 23.83
N GLN A 501 11.78 -20.88 23.59
CA GLN A 501 10.54 -21.48 23.10
C GLN A 501 10.64 -21.89 21.64
N SER A 502 11.16 -21.02 20.77
CA SER A 502 11.36 -21.32 19.36
C SER A 502 12.24 -22.57 19.13
N GLU A 503 13.28 -22.78 19.98
CA GLU A 503 14.11 -23.99 19.90
C GLU A 503 13.34 -25.25 20.33
N ARG A 504 12.44 -25.13 21.31
CA ARG A 504 11.58 -26.24 21.75
C ARG A 504 10.57 -26.62 20.68
N ASP A 505 10.00 -25.64 20.01
CA ASP A 505 9.05 -25.84 18.92
C ASP A 505 9.70 -26.58 17.74
N ILE A 506 10.89 -26.17 17.33
CA ILE A 506 11.66 -26.83 16.27
C ILE A 506 11.95 -28.30 16.65
N LYS A 507 12.32 -28.57 17.91
CA LYS A 507 12.55 -29.95 18.39
C LYS A 507 11.28 -30.78 18.36
N LYS A 508 10.13 -30.21 18.78
CA LYS A 508 8.84 -30.90 18.75
C LYS A 508 8.42 -31.24 17.32
N ASP A 509 8.54 -30.29 16.40
CA ASP A 509 8.20 -30.44 15.00
C ASP A 509 9.00 -31.58 14.37
N ARG A 510 10.33 -31.57 14.56
CA ARG A 510 11.22 -32.63 14.06
C ARG A 510 10.90 -34.00 14.64
N ILE A 511 10.59 -34.10 15.94
CA ILE A 511 10.21 -35.37 16.57
C ILE A 511 8.94 -35.93 15.93
N LEU A 512 7.91 -35.12 15.79
CA LEU A 512 6.64 -35.56 15.18
C LEU A 512 6.82 -35.98 13.73
N GLU A 513 7.64 -35.26 12.96
CA GLU A 513 7.98 -35.58 11.58
C GLU A 513 8.70 -36.95 11.48
N LEU A 514 9.70 -37.23 12.34
CA LEU A 514 10.43 -38.50 12.36
C LEU A 514 9.52 -39.71 12.61
N TYR A 515 8.44 -39.53 13.35
CA TYR A 515 7.47 -40.58 13.63
C TYR A 515 6.25 -40.53 12.69
N GLY A 516 6.30 -39.71 11.65
CA GLY A 516 5.26 -39.65 10.62
C GLY A 516 3.92 -39.09 11.13
N ILE A 517 3.93 -38.27 12.20
CA ILE A 517 2.74 -37.67 12.77
C ILE A 517 2.63 -36.24 12.20
N PRO A 518 1.63 -35.96 11.34
CA PRO A 518 1.42 -34.61 10.82
C PRO A 518 1.14 -33.61 11.95
N LEU A 519 1.65 -32.39 11.82
CA LEU A 519 1.45 -31.30 12.76
C LEU A 519 0.85 -30.08 12.06
N VAL A 520 -0.14 -29.46 12.70
CA VAL A 520 -0.64 -28.13 12.33
C VAL A 520 -0.46 -27.18 13.50
N ARG A 521 0.12 -26.01 13.24
CA ARG A 521 0.20 -24.92 14.19
C ARG A 521 -0.82 -23.84 13.85
N LEU A 522 -1.69 -23.54 14.80
CA LEU A 522 -2.71 -22.51 14.68
C LEU A 522 -2.25 -21.25 15.42
N SER A 523 -1.84 -20.25 14.66
CA SER A 523 -1.43 -18.95 15.21
C SER A 523 -2.64 -18.13 15.65
N THR A 524 -2.61 -17.58 16.86
CA THR A 524 -3.68 -16.69 17.37
C THR A 524 -3.81 -15.35 16.61
N ILE A 525 -2.90 -15.06 15.69
CA ILE A 525 -2.98 -13.91 14.79
C ILE A 525 -3.31 -14.32 13.35
N GLY A 526 -3.48 -15.61 13.09
CA GLY A 526 -3.84 -16.15 11.78
C GLY A 526 -5.32 -15.96 11.42
N SER A 527 -5.73 -16.64 10.38
CA SER A 527 -7.12 -16.66 9.90
C SER A 527 -7.47 -17.97 9.22
N ASN A 528 -8.77 -18.19 9.02
CA ASN A 528 -9.30 -19.37 8.31
C ASN A 528 -8.96 -20.73 8.96
N GLU A 529 -8.79 -20.80 10.28
CA GLU A 529 -8.40 -22.01 11.00
C GLU A 529 -9.33 -23.19 10.70
N LYS A 530 -10.64 -22.93 10.56
CA LYS A 530 -11.62 -23.98 10.21
C LYS A 530 -11.27 -24.61 8.85
N LYS A 531 -11.02 -23.80 7.84
CA LYS A 531 -10.66 -24.27 6.49
C LYS A 531 -9.32 -25.00 6.49
N ILE A 532 -8.31 -24.44 7.17
CA ILE A 532 -6.98 -25.08 7.30
C ILE A 532 -7.11 -26.49 7.90
N MET A 533 -7.91 -26.62 8.95
CA MET A 533 -8.12 -27.91 9.63
C MET A 533 -8.92 -28.90 8.77
N GLU A 534 -9.99 -28.45 8.13
CA GLU A 534 -10.80 -29.29 7.24
C GLU A 534 -9.99 -29.79 6.05
N ASP A 535 -9.24 -28.92 5.38
CA ASP A 535 -8.39 -29.26 4.25
C ASP A 535 -7.32 -30.29 4.66
N LYS A 536 -6.64 -30.05 5.80
CA LYS A 536 -5.59 -30.96 6.28
C LYS A 536 -6.14 -32.33 6.68
N LEU A 537 -7.27 -32.38 7.37
CA LEU A 537 -7.91 -33.64 7.73
C LEU A 537 -8.38 -34.41 6.50
N ASN A 538 -8.95 -33.73 5.51
CA ASN A 538 -9.37 -34.36 4.25
C ASN A 538 -8.15 -34.91 3.49
N GLU A 539 -7.05 -34.17 3.39
CA GLU A 539 -5.80 -34.65 2.78
C GLU A 539 -5.32 -35.96 3.43
N ILE A 540 -5.25 -36.01 4.76
CA ILE A 540 -4.77 -37.18 5.50
C ILE A 540 -5.72 -38.37 5.32
N LEU A 541 -7.04 -38.16 5.36
CA LEU A 541 -8.03 -39.21 5.21
C LEU A 541 -8.09 -39.77 3.78
N HIS A 542 -7.89 -38.93 2.78
CA HIS A 542 -7.79 -39.37 1.38
C HIS A 542 -6.54 -40.21 1.13
N LEU A 543 -5.40 -39.87 1.74
CA LEU A 543 -4.17 -40.67 1.66
C LEU A 543 -4.31 -42.05 2.36
N GLN A 544 -5.13 -42.15 3.40
CA GLN A 544 -5.38 -43.44 4.09
C GLN A 544 -6.35 -44.36 3.36
N THR A 545 -7.09 -43.84 2.37
CA THR A 545 -8.05 -44.63 1.55
C THR A 545 -7.46 -45.11 0.22
N GLN A 546 -6.26 -44.68 -0.16
CA GLN A 546 -5.44 -45.22 -1.26
C GLN A 546 -4.44 -46.26 -0.74
#